data_5788dcc185a4863bb827c6c8b4c9ada6
#
_entry.id   5788dcc185a4863bb827c6c8b4c9ada6
#
_cell.length_a   1.000
_cell.length_b   1.000
_cell.length_c   1.000
_cell.angle_alpha   90.00
_cell.angle_beta   90.00
_cell.angle_gamma   90.00
#
_symmetry.space_group_name_H-M   'P 1'
#
loop_
_entity.id
_entity.type
_entity.pdbx_description
1 polymer ?
#
loop_
_entity_poly.entity_id
_entity_poly.type
_entity_poly.pdbx_seq_one_letter_code
_entity_poly.pdbx_strand_id
1 'polypeptide(L)'
;MTGVTAILGAIGCASAGMPLRPPPADAPVAEAQVRAVMSALADDSMEGRMTSSRGSAKAATFIAQQMSAAGLVAAGDSGYFQRVPIALTRRANGQERLTLMTSFAALDTFPADLRKPGVNVVGMIRGSDPALSAEVVLVDAHYDHLGIGKAVNGDSIYNGADDDASGTTAVVEIARSIAAGPPPRRTILFVATTGEEVGLLGTRWFIQHPPVALTAIVSNLEIEMIGRPDSLAGGPGHAWLTGYSRSTMGATFAAAGLPIGPDKRPDQHFFERSDNIAYAEMGIPAHTMSSYNMHTDYHKPSDELSRVDFEHMTRVIQAGVKAVRILADGPVPHWNPGGQPAPR
;
A
#
# COMPACT_ATOMS: atom_id res chain seq x y z
N MET A 1 -79.43 36.87 -18.04
CA MET A 1 -78.68 35.63 -18.14
C MET A 1 -77.22 35.97 -17.92
N THR A 2 -76.77 35.87 -16.67
CA THR A 2 -75.43 36.25 -16.21
C THR A 2 -74.66 34.94 -15.90
N GLY A 3 -73.63 34.64 -16.71
CA GLY A 3 -72.76 33.48 -16.52
C GLY A 3 -71.66 33.83 -15.51
N VAL A 4 -71.58 33.06 -14.45
CA VAL A 4 -70.49 33.11 -13.45
C VAL A 4 -69.39 32.08 -13.85
N THR A 5 -68.20 32.57 -14.18
CA THR A 5 -67.01 31.73 -14.45
C THR A 5 -66.26 31.51 -13.15
N ALA A 6 -66.22 30.30 -12.69
CA ALA A 6 -65.42 29.91 -11.54
C ALA A 6 -63.95 29.59 -11.97
N ILE A 7 -63.00 30.32 -11.39
CA ILE A 7 -61.54 30.05 -11.55
C ILE A 7 -61.11 29.10 -10.45
N LEU A 8 -60.76 27.85 -10.82
CA LEU A 8 -60.09 26.93 -9.91
C LEU A 8 -58.56 27.26 -9.86
N GLY A 9 -58.13 27.76 -8.71
CA GLY A 9 -56.69 27.92 -8.41
C GLY A 9 -56.09 26.61 -8.01
N ALA A 10 -55.17 26.06 -8.81
CA ALA A 10 -54.34 24.91 -8.44
C ALA A 10 -53.24 25.37 -7.47
N ILE A 11 -53.31 24.94 -6.22
CA ILE A 11 -52.25 25.09 -5.23
C ILE A 11 -51.21 24.01 -5.50
N GLY A 12 -50.11 24.35 -6.16
CA GLY A 12 -48.98 23.49 -6.33
C GLY A 12 -48.19 23.40 -5.01
N CYS A 13 -48.26 22.26 -4.31
CA CYS A 13 -47.37 21.95 -3.21
C CYS A 13 -45.97 21.68 -3.79
N ALA A 14 -45.08 22.67 -3.72
CA ALA A 14 -43.65 22.46 -3.92
C ALA A 14 -43.11 21.63 -2.71
N SER A 15 -42.89 20.35 -2.89
CA SER A 15 -42.14 19.55 -1.93
C SER A 15 -40.70 20.06 -1.92
N ALA A 16 -40.33 20.83 -0.90
CA ALA A 16 -38.95 21.16 -0.61
C ALA A 16 -38.21 19.81 -0.34
N GLY A 17 -37.42 19.36 -1.32
CA GLY A 17 -36.56 18.20 -1.15
C GLY A 17 -35.63 18.46 0.04
N MET A 18 -35.65 17.57 1.04
CA MET A 18 -34.66 17.58 2.11
C MET A 18 -33.25 17.56 1.48
N PRO A 19 -32.31 18.42 1.94
CA PRO A 19 -30.94 18.35 1.46
C PRO A 19 -30.44 16.94 1.70
N LEU A 20 -29.98 16.27 0.64
CA LEU A 20 -29.34 14.97 0.73
C LEU A 20 -28.16 15.13 1.70
N ARG A 21 -28.20 14.38 2.81
CA ARG A 21 -27.07 14.32 3.72
C ARG A 21 -25.86 13.83 2.91
N PRO A 22 -24.72 14.52 2.94
CA PRO A 22 -23.54 14.03 2.26
C PRO A 22 -23.25 12.61 2.76
N PRO A 23 -22.77 11.71 1.88
CA PRO A 23 -22.43 10.35 2.31
C PRO A 23 -21.43 10.44 3.49
N PRO A 24 -21.51 9.52 4.44
CA PRO A 24 -20.56 9.48 5.54
C PRO A 24 -19.14 9.40 4.95
N ALA A 25 -18.24 10.24 5.47
CA ALA A 25 -16.84 10.26 5.06
C ALA A 25 -16.05 9.16 5.76
N ASP A 26 -14.91 8.77 5.20
CA ASP A 26 -13.95 7.91 5.88
C ASP A 26 -13.50 8.55 7.19
N ALA A 27 -13.11 7.72 8.16
CA ALA A 27 -12.60 8.22 9.43
C ALA A 27 -11.30 9.02 9.19
N PRO A 28 -11.10 10.15 9.88
CA PRO A 28 -9.86 10.90 9.75
C PRO A 28 -8.67 10.08 10.28
N VAL A 29 -7.54 10.19 9.62
CA VAL A 29 -6.28 9.60 10.08
C VAL A 29 -5.78 10.39 11.28
N ALA A 30 -5.55 9.70 12.40
CA ALA A 30 -5.08 10.32 13.63
C ALA A 30 -3.55 10.20 13.75
N GLU A 31 -2.84 11.32 13.88
CA GLU A 31 -1.37 11.32 14.03
C GLU A 31 -0.90 10.43 15.20
N ALA A 32 -1.62 10.44 16.32
CA ALA A 32 -1.28 9.60 17.45
C ALA A 32 -1.28 8.11 17.11
N GLN A 33 -2.19 7.66 16.24
CA GLN A 33 -2.27 6.28 15.77
C GLN A 33 -1.16 5.97 14.77
N VAL A 34 -0.88 6.88 13.83
CA VAL A 34 0.27 6.79 12.90
C VAL A 34 1.56 6.64 13.69
N ARG A 35 1.76 7.49 14.70
CA ARG A 35 2.93 7.46 15.57
C ARG A 35 3.04 6.14 16.35
N ALA A 36 1.94 5.60 16.85
CA ALA A 36 1.94 4.33 17.58
C ALA A 36 2.35 3.14 16.70
N VAL A 37 1.82 3.06 15.46
CA VAL A 37 2.18 1.98 14.52
C VAL A 37 3.62 2.11 14.07
N MET A 38 4.06 3.32 13.71
CA MET A 38 5.45 3.61 13.33
C MET A 38 6.44 3.26 14.44
N SER A 39 6.16 3.69 15.68
CA SER A 39 7.02 3.42 16.83
C SER A 39 7.17 1.93 17.11
N ALA A 40 6.15 1.13 16.83
CA ALA A 40 6.25 -0.33 16.97
C ALA A 40 7.07 -0.96 15.83
N LEU A 41 6.87 -0.53 14.58
CA LEU A 41 7.54 -1.13 13.41
C LEU A 41 9.02 -0.75 13.32
N ALA A 42 9.37 0.50 13.66
CA ALA A 42 10.74 1.01 13.62
C ALA A 42 11.49 0.87 14.95
N ASP A 43 10.97 0.08 15.90
CA ASP A 43 11.62 -0.20 17.19
C ASP A 43 12.75 -1.22 17.04
N ASP A 44 13.83 -1.06 17.80
CA ASP A 44 15.00 -1.97 17.81
C ASP A 44 14.60 -3.43 18.06
N SER A 45 13.53 -3.67 18.82
CA SER A 45 13.02 -5.01 19.09
C SER A 45 12.53 -5.75 17.84
N MET A 46 12.26 -5.01 16.75
CA MET A 46 11.94 -5.57 15.43
C MET A 46 13.20 -5.96 14.64
N GLU A 47 14.40 -5.68 15.16
CA GLU A 47 15.67 -6.14 14.60
C GLU A 47 15.86 -5.75 13.12
N GLY A 48 15.32 -4.59 12.70
CA GLY A 48 15.36 -4.11 11.32
C GLY A 48 14.62 -5.01 10.33
N ARG A 49 13.72 -5.88 10.77
CA ARG A 49 12.71 -6.64 10.00
C ARG A 49 13.21 -7.42 8.79
N MET A 50 14.50 -7.80 8.75
CA MET A 50 15.06 -8.55 7.62
C MET A 50 14.17 -9.76 7.28
N THR A 51 13.91 -9.97 6.00
CA THR A 51 13.14 -11.10 5.46
C THR A 51 13.53 -12.41 6.12
N SER A 52 12.53 -13.19 6.57
CA SER A 52 12.71 -14.50 7.23
C SER A 52 13.45 -14.44 8.58
N SER A 53 13.65 -13.27 9.17
CA SER A 53 14.22 -13.10 10.51
C SER A 53 13.14 -13.18 11.62
N ARG A 54 13.61 -13.23 12.87
CA ARG A 54 12.74 -13.11 14.03
C ARG A 54 12.04 -11.74 14.05
N GLY A 55 12.73 -10.69 13.65
CA GLY A 55 12.18 -9.34 13.56
C GLY A 55 11.04 -9.25 12.54
N SER A 56 11.22 -9.83 11.34
CA SER A 56 10.13 -9.84 10.35
C SER A 56 8.91 -10.65 10.80
N ALA A 57 9.12 -11.75 11.54
CA ALA A 57 8.02 -12.54 12.09
C ALA A 57 7.20 -11.76 13.15
N LYS A 58 7.89 -10.96 13.99
CA LYS A 58 7.24 -10.05 14.95
C LYS A 58 6.45 -8.97 14.21
N ALA A 59 7.05 -8.33 13.21
CA ALA A 59 6.40 -7.28 12.41
C ALA A 59 5.16 -7.83 11.70
N ALA A 60 5.25 -8.99 11.03
CA ALA A 60 4.10 -9.64 10.41
C ALA A 60 2.96 -9.91 11.41
N THR A 61 3.29 -10.39 12.61
CA THR A 61 2.30 -10.63 13.68
C THR A 61 1.65 -9.33 14.11
N PHE A 62 2.42 -8.27 14.31
CA PHE A 62 1.93 -6.96 14.68
C PHE A 62 1.00 -6.38 13.61
N ILE A 63 1.40 -6.43 12.33
CA ILE A 63 0.60 -5.95 11.20
C ILE A 63 -0.74 -6.71 11.11
N ALA A 64 -0.70 -8.04 11.23
CA ALA A 64 -1.92 -8.87 11.25
C ALA A 64 -2.87 -8.48 12.40
N GLN A 65 -2.33 -8.18 13.59
CA GLN A 65 -3.12 -7.70 14.73
C GLN A 65 -3.74 -6.33 14.43
N GLN A 66 -3.02 -5.40 13.79
CA GLN A 66 -3.55 -4.10 13.41
C GLN A 66 -4.66 -4.22 12.36
N MET A 67 -4.49 -5.06 11.33
CA MET A 67 -5.52 -5.33 10.32
C MET A 67 -6.77 -5.97 10.96
N SER A 68 -6.58 -6.91 11.89
CA SER A 68 -7.69 -7.54 12.63
C SER A 68 -8.43 -6.53 13.51
N ALA A 69 -7.69 -5.68 14.24
CA ALA A 69 -8.28 -4.64 15.09
C ALA A 69 -9.03 -3.57 14.27
N ALA A 70 -8.62 -3.34 13.02
CA ALA A 70 -9.34 -2.49 12.08
C ALA A 70 -10.58 -3.16 11.47
N GLY A 71 -10.82 -4.45 11.73
CA GLY A 71 -12.00 -5.19 11.25
C GLY A 71 -11.86 -5.75 9.84
N LEU A 72 -10.66 -5.85 9.29
CA LEU A 72 -10.43 -6.47 7.99
C LEU A 72 -10.72 -7.98 8.05
N VAL A 73 -11.18 -8.54 6.94
CA VAL A 73 -11.29 -9.98 6.76
C VAL A 73 -9.91 -10.54 6.41
N ALA A 74 -9.51 -11.61 7.10
CA ALA A 74 -8.28 -12.32 6.80
C ALA A 74 -8.33 -12.94 5.38
N ALA A 75 -7.26 -12.76 4.60
CA ALA A 75 -7.21 -13.21 3.20
C ALA A 75 -5.90 -13.95 2.84
N GLY A 76 -5.11 -14.40 3.82
CA GLY A 76 -3.94 -15.24 3.59
C GLY A 76 -4.26 -16.74 3.61
N ASP A 77 -3.23 -17.58 3.46
CA ASP A 77 -3.35 -19.06 3.49
C ASP A 77 -3.78 -19.57 4.88
N SER A 78 -3.38 -18.84 5.92
CA SER A 78 -3.66 -19.13 7.32
C SER A 78 -4.00 -17.83 8.04
N GLY A 79 -5.28 -17.50 8.08
CA GLY A 79 -5.73 -16.21 8.59
C GLY A 79 -5.20 -15.05 7.73
N TYR A 80 -4.49 -14.12 8.33
CA TYR A 80 -3.87 -13.00 7.60
C TYR A 80 -2.56 -13.38 6.90
N PHE A 81 -1.98 -14.54 7.18
CA PHE A 81 -0.65 -14.90 6.71
C PHE A 81 -0.70 -15.68 5.39
N GLN A 82 0.03 -15.19 4.38
CA GLN A 82 0.37 -15.93 3.18
C GLN A 82 1.85 -16.32 3.29
N ARG A 83 2.12 -17.63 3.39
CA ARG A 83 3.50 -18.11 3.51
C ARG A 83 4.22 -18.01 2.16
N VAL A 84 5.49 -17.63 2.21
CA VAL A 84 6.36 -17.47 1.04
C VAL A 84 7.52 -18.45 1.14
N PRO A 85 7.70 -19.40 0.19
CA PRO A 85 8.74 -20.42 0.23
C PRO A 85 10.08 -19.83 -0.20
N ILE A 86 10.91 -19.46 0.76
CA ILE A 86 12.22 -18.85 0.53
C ILE A 86 13.31 -19.80 1.07
N ALA A 87 14.38 -19.99 0.30
CA ALA A 87 15.57 -20.70 0.72
C ALA A 87 16.82 -19.79 0.67
N LEU A 88 17.76 -20.04 1.57
CA LEU A 88 19.11 -19.49 1.45
C LEU A 88 19.88 -20.33 0.42
N THR A 89 20.27 -19.70 -0.68
CA THR A 89 21.00 -20.31 -1.77
C THR A 89 22.36 -19.64 -1.94
N ARG A 90 23.26 -20.26 -2.70
CA ARG A 90 24.58 -19.71 -2.98
C ARG A 90 24.74 -19.44 -4.48
N ARG A 91 25.15 -18.22 -4.84
CA ARG A 91 25.51 -17.87 -6.21
C ARG A 91 26.82 -18.55 -6.64
N ALA A 92 27.09 -18.60 -7.95
CA ALA A 92 28.35 -19.15 -8.48
C ALA A 92 29.61 -18.46 -7.91
N ASN A 93 29.51 -17.19 -7.53
CA ASN A 93 30.60 -16.44 -6.88
C ASN A 93 30.73 -16.70 -5.37
N GLY A 94 29.96 -17.63 -4.81
CA GLY A 94 29.97 -17.98 -3.40
C GLY A 94 29.11 -17.12 -2.49
N GLN A 95 28.52 -16.03 -2.99
CA GLN A 95 27.60 -15.16 -2.22
C GLN A 95 26.30 -15.87 -1.89
N GLU A 96 25.88 -15.80 -0.64
CA GLU A 96 24.56 -16.25 -0.21
C GLU A 96 23.49 -15.25 -0.61
N ARG A 97 22.30 -15.75 -0.94
CA ARG A 97 21.10 -14.92 -1.19
C ARG A 97 19.84 -15.67 -0.78
N LEU A 98 18.82 -14.93 -0.39
CA LEU A 98 17.47 -15.44 -0.29
C LEU A 98 16.89 -15.62 -1.70
N THR A 99 16.24 -16.76 -1.92
CA THR A 99 15.71 -17.13 -3.25
C THR A 99 14.30 -17.69 -3.09
N LEU A 100 13.36 -17.16 -3.88
CA LEU A 100 12.01 -17.69 -3.95
C LEU A 100 12.03 -19.08 -4.59
N MET A 101 11.42 -20.04 -3.90
CA MET A 101 11.21 -21.39 -4.42
C MET A 101 9.89 -21.48 -5.18
N THR A 102 9.83 -22.38 -6.15
CA THR A 102 8.63 -22.58 -6.98
C THR A 102 7.45 -23.19 -6.21
N SER A 103 7.71 -23.79 -5.04
CA SER A 103 6.70 -24.38 -4.15
C SER A 103 7.28 -24.68 -2.78
N PHE A 104 6.43 -24.96 -1.80
CA PHE A 104 6.86 -25.51 -0.50
C PHE A 104 7.49 -26.90 -0.63
N ALA A 105 7.02 -27.73 -1.55
CA ALA A 105 7.65 -29.03 -1.84
C ALA A 105 9.09 -28.85 -2.33
N ALA A 106 9.36 -27.83 -3.16
CA ALA A 106 10.73 -27.50 -3.56
C ALA A 106 11.56 -27.00 -2.38
N LEU A 107 10.99 -26.16 -1.49
CA LEU A 107 11.67 -25.73 -0.27
C LEU A 107 12.01 -26.91 0.65
N ASP A 108 11.14 -27.91 0.74
CA ASP A 108 11.34 -29.08 1.62
C ASP A 108 12.50 -29.97 1.17
N THR A 109 13.01 -29.83 -0.04
CA THR A 109 14.24 -30.52 -0.51
C THR A 109 15.51 -29.90 0.06
N PHE A 110 15.45 -28.68 0.60
CA PHE A 110 16.61 -28.01 1.22
C PHE A 110 16.84 -28.51 2.65
N PRO A 111 18.09 -28.51 3.13
CA PRO A 111 18.41 -28.65 4.55
C PRO A 111 17.61 -27.65 5.40
N ALA A 112 17.25 -28.06 6.62
CA ALA A 112 16.36 -27.27 7.48
C ALA A 112 16.92 -25.87 7.82
N ASP A 113 18.23 -25.77 8.00
CA ASP A 113 18.95 -24.52 8.29
C ASP A 113 18.97 -23.53 7.10
N LEU A 114 18.80 -24.04 5.88
CA LEU A 114 18.69 -23.24 4.66
C LEU A 114 17.26 -22.88 4.28
N ARG A 115 16.24 -23.45 4.95
CA ARG A 115 14.85 -23.08 4.74
C ARG A 115 14.56 -21.76 5.47
N LYS A 116 14.21 -20.74 4.73
CA LYS A 116 14.00 -19.37 5.21
C LYS A 116 12.61 -18.86 4.79
N PRO A 117 11.49 -19.52 5.18
CA PRO A 117 10.18 -19.08 4.74
C PRO A 117 9.91 -17.66 5.23
N GLY A 118 9.35 -16.84 4.33
CA GLY A 118 8.81 -15.53 4.64
C GLY A 118 7.28 -15.57 4.77
N VAL A 119 6.69 -14.42 5.03
CA VAL A 119 5.25 -14.28 5.21
C VAL A 119 4.81 -12.93 4.63
N ASN A 120 3.83 -12.91 3.72
CA ASN A 120 3.06 -11.70 3.44
C ASN A 120 1.88 -11.63 4.42
N VAL A 121 1.43 -10.42 4.75
CA VAL A 121 0.23 -10.22 5.58
C VAL A 121 -0.87 -9.65 4.69
N VAL A 122 -2.02 -10.33 4.62
CA VAL A 122 -3.09 -10.02 3.67
C VAL A 122 -4.41 -9.84 4.40
N GLY A 123 -4.97 -8.63 4.30
CA GLY A 123 -6.29 -8.29 4.81
C GLY A 123 -7.21 -7.78 3.69
N MET A 124 -8.52 -7.86 3.88
CA MET A 124 -9.50 -7.51 2.85
C MET A 124 -10.67 -6.73 3.44
N ILE A 125 -11.12 -5.72 2.71
CA ILE A 125 -12.43 -5.09 2.88
C ILE A 125 -13.28 -5.46 1.67
N ARG A 126 -14.41 -6.15 1.88
CA ARG A 126 -15.29 -6.58 0.79
C ARG A 126 -16.03 -5.40 0.16
N GLY A 127 -16.11 -5.39 -1.15
CA GLY A 127 -16.92 -4.44 -1.91
C GLY A 127 -18.41 -4.64 -1.65
N SER A 128 -19.16 -3.55 -1.71
CA SER A 128 -20.61 -3.51 -1.43
C SER A 128 -21.47 -3.40 -2.69
N ASP A 129 -20.89 -3.04 -3.84
CA ASP A 129 -21.63 -2.88 -5.10
C ASP A 129 -21.74 -4.24 -5.80
N PRO A 130 -22.96 -4.75 -6.05
CA PRO A 130 -23.15 -6.07 -6.68
C PRO A 130 -22.48 -6.21 -8.05
N ALA A 131 -22.29 -5.12 -8.78
CA ALA A 131 -21.64 -5.12 -10.10
C ALA A 131 -20.12 -5.00 -10.02
N LEU A 132 -19.58 -4.38 -8.95
CA LEU A 132 -18.16 -4.03 -8.83
C LEU A 132 -17.42 -4.80 -7.74
N SER A 133 -18.11 -5.46 -6.82
CA SER A 133 -17.49 -6.14 -5.67
C SER A 133 -16.56 -7.29 -6.05
N ALA A 134 -16.67 -7.82 -7.29
CA ALA A 134 -15.75 -8.80 -7.82
C ALA A 134 -14.43 -8.19 -8.33
N GLU A 135 -14.39 -6.88 -8.61
CA GLU A 135 -13.18 -6.14 -8.95
C GLU A 135 -12.42 -5.78 -7.69
N VAL A 136 -11.09 -5.79 -7.76
CA VAL A 136 -10.21 -5.64 -6.60
C VAL A 136 -9.23 -4.49 -6.81
N VAL A 137 -9.17 -3.59 -5.86
CA VAL A 137 -8.08 -2.62 -5.71
C VAL A 137 -7.06 -3.21 -4.75
N LEU A 138 -5.80 -3.25 -5.15
CA LEU A 138 -4.69 -3.70 -4.31
C LEU A 138 -3.95 -2.50 -3.75
N VAL A 139 -3.74 -2.49 -2.44
CA VAL A 139 -2.94 -1.48 -1.72
C VAL A 139 -1.86 -2.23 -0.96
N ASP A 140 -0.61 -1.92 -1.22
CA ASP A 140 0.49 -2.63 -0.59
C ASP A 140 1.65 -1.72 -0.17
N ALA A 141 2.54 -2.29 0.63
CA ALA A 141 3.83 -1.76 1.06
C ALA A 141 4.69 -2.94 1.49
N HIS A 142 6.01 -2.82 1.43
CA HIS A 142 6.86 -3.85 2.02
C HIS A 142 7.15 -3.55 3.49
N TYR A 143 7.21 -4.60 4.32
CA TYR A 143 7.48 -4.42 5.73
C TYR A 143 8.87 -4.91 6.15
N ASP A 144 9.58 -5.61 5.27
CA ASP A 144 10.96 -6.01 5.52
C ASP A 144 11.93 -4.83 5.31
N HIS A 145 13.11 -4.95 5.92
CA HIS A 145 14.24 -4.05 5.68
C HIS A 145 15.54 -4.83 5.90
N LEU A 146 16.67 -4.15 6.10
CA LEU A 146 18.01 -4.77 6.03
C LEU A 146 18.42 -5.54 7.28
N GLY A 147 17.69 -5.43 8.39
CA GLY A 147 17.97 -6.21 9.59
C GLY A 147 19.14 -5.70 10.42
N ILE A 148 19.89 -6.63 11.02
CA ILE A 148 21.11 -6.31 11.77
C ILE A 148 22.29 -6.50 10.83
N GLY A 149 23.06 -5.43 10.62
CA GLY A 149 24.15 -5.39 9.67
C GLY A 149 25.45 -4.81 10.23
N LYS A 150 26.27 -4.29 9.34
CA LYS A 150 27.52 -3.63 9.73
C LYS A 150 27.22 -2.37 10.53
N ALA A 151 27.84 -2.23 11.70
CA ALA A 151 27.67 -1.05 12.53
C ALA A 151 28.18 0.24 11.84
N VAL A 152 27.38 1.30 11.93
CA VAL A 152 27.71 2.65 11.48
C VAL A 152 27.57 3.57 12.69
N ASN A 153 28.64 4.26 13.11
CA ASN A 153 28.67 5.09 14.31
C ASN A 153 28.23 4.38 15.59
N GLY A 154 28.48 3.05 15.68
CA GLY A 154 28.13 2.23 16.85
C GLY A 154 26.75 1.58 16.80
N ASP A 155 25.92 1.93 15.84
CA ASP A 155 24.61 1.32 15.60
C ASP A 155 24.65 0.31 14.46
N SER A 156 24.05 -0.87 14.66
CA SER A 156 24.01 -1.98 13.70
C SER A 156 22.59 -2.42 13.31
N ILE A 157 21.57 -1.80 13.90
CA ILE A 157 20.18 -2.11 13.57
C ILE A 157 19.72 -1.14 12.49
N TYR A 158 19.33 -1.68 11.34
CA TYR A 158 18.78 -0.89 10.23
C TYR A 158 17.27 -0.83 10.42
N ASN A 159 16.81 0.15 11.19
CA ASN A 159 15.39 0.23 11.59
C ASN A 159 14.46 0.54 10.41
N GLY A 160 14.94 1.19 9.34
CA GLY A 160 14.13 1.44 8.15
C GLY A 160 12.83 2.15 8.50
N ALA A 161 12.93 3.29 9.20
CA ALA A 161 11.75 4.01 9.62
C ALA A 161 11.01 4.63 8.43
N ASP A 162 11.75 5.22 7.50
CA ASP A 162 11.18 5.70 6.25
C ASP A 162 11.02 4.54 5.27
N ASP A 163 12.02 3.67 5.16
CA ASP A 163 12.11 2.52 4.25
C ASP A 163 11.88 1.17 4.99
N ASP A 164 10.72 0.50 5.02
CA ASP A 164 9.45 1.04 4.64
C ASP A 164 8.42 0.81 5.76
N ALA A 165 8.83 1.12 7.01
CA ALA A 165 7.87 1.15 8.10
C ALA A 165 6.80 2.24 7.85
N SER A 166 7.16 3.30 7.10
CA SER A 166 6.26 4.40 6.79
C SER A 166 5.14 3.98 5.83
N GLY A 167 5.44 3.29 4.74
CA GLY A 167 4.44 2.77 3.81
C GLY A 167 3.62 1.65 4.43
N THR A 168 4.25 0.72 5.17
CA THR A 168 3.52 -0.30 5.93
C THR A 168 2.53 0.32 6.92
N THR A 169 2.93 1.38 7.64
CA THR A 169 2.01 2.13 8.51
C THR A 169 0.87 2.75 7.72
N ALA A 170 1.16 3.31 6.53
CA ALA A 170 0.11 3.87 5.69
C ALA A 170 -0.91 2.82 5.25
N VAL A 171 -0.47 1.64 4.83
CA VAL A 171 -1.37 0.53 4.46
C VAL A 171 -2.33 0.20 5.61
N VAL A 172 -1.81 0.08 6.83
CA VAL A 172 -2.61 -0.20 8.03
C VAL A 172 -3.60 0.93 8.35
N GLU A 173 -3.17 2.19 8.29
CA GLU A 173 -4.01 3.33 8.67
C GLU A 173 -5.04 3.69 7.59
N ILE A 174 -4.72 3.51 6.31
CA ILE A 174 -5.69 3.61 5.21
C ILE A 174 -6.77 2.53 5.37
N ALA A 175 -6.36 1.29 5.65
CA ALA A 175 -7.29 0.19 5.89
C ALA A 175 -8.22 0.49 7.08
N ARG A 176 -7.69 1.00 8.18
CA ARG A 176 -8.44 1.41 9.38
C ARG A 176 -9.44 2.52 9.06
N SER A 177 -9.01 3.55 8.35
CA SER A 177 -9.83 4.68 7.97
C SER A 177 -11.02 4.27 7.10
N ILE A 178 -10.76 3.45 6.07
CA ILE A 178 -11.79 2.96 5.14
C ILE A 178 -12.74 1.97 5.82
N ALA A 179 -12.23 1.07 6.66
CA ALA A 179 -13.08 0.10 7.39
C ALA A 179 -14.04 0.79 8.37
N ALA A 180 -13.67 1.93 8.93
CA ALA A 180 -14.52 2.73 9.81
C ALA A 180 -15.49 3.66 9.05
N GLY A 181 -15.34 3.76 7.73
CA GLY A 181 -16.16 4.58 6.84
C GLY A 181 -17.29 3.79 6.13
N PRO A 182 -17.88 4.36 5.08
CA PRO A 182 -18.86 3.67 4.25
C PRO A 182 -18.19 2.50 3.51
N PRO A 183 -18.90 1.36 3.30
CA PRO A 183 -18.36 0.25 2.55
C PRO A 183 -17.91 0.69 1.14
N PRO A 184 -16.72 0.29 0.66
CA PRO A 184 -16.26 0.60 -0.69
C PRO A 184 -17.12 -0.13 -1.74
N ARG A 185 -17.18 0.38 -2.97
CA ARG A 185 -17.89 -0.33 -4.04
C ARG A 185 -17.15 -1.57 -4.51
N ARG A 186 -15.83 -1.45 -4.74
CA ARG A 186 -14.92 -2.57 -5.06
C ARG A 186 -14.35 -3.18 -3.81
N THR A 187 -13.98 -4.43 -3.88
CA THR A 187 -13.17 -5.08 -2.86
C THR A 187 -11.77 -4.44 -2.81
N ILE A 188 -11.23 -4.25 -1.61
CA ILE A 188 -9.85 -3.75 -1.43
C ILE A 188 -9.05 -4.82 -0.71
N LEU A 189 -7.92 -5.22 -1.28
CA LEU A 189 -6.89 -6.00 -0.62
C LEU A 189 -5.80 -5.08 -0.09
N PHE A 190 -5.44 -5.27 1.16
CA PHE A 190 -4.32 -4.62 1.83
C PHE A 190 -3.25 -5.67 2.08
N VAL A 191 -2.05 -5.45 1.56
CA VAL A 191 -0.96 -6.42 1.61
C VAL A 191 0.29 -5.75 2.18
N ALA A 192 0.85 -6.34 3.24
CA ALA A 192 2.21 -6.03 3.63
C ALA A 192 3.11 -7.16 3.11
N THR A 193 3.99 -6.84 2.16
CA THR A 193 4.85 -7.79 1.47
C THR A 193 6.15 -8.01 2.20
N THR A 194 6.77 -9.18 2.01
CA THR A 194 8.12 -9.51 2.51
C THR A 194 9.08 -9.71 1.36
N GLY A 195 10.34 -9.37 1.56
CA GLY A 195 11.40 -9.68 0.60
C GLY A 195 11.47 -8.74 -0.59
N GLU A 196 11.00 -7.50 -0.43
CA GLU A 196 11.21 -6.43 -1.39
C GLU A 196 12.71 -6.19 -1.56
N GLU A 197 13.42 -5.94 -0.47
CA GLU A 197 14.86 -5.64 -0.36
C GLU A 197 15.79 -6.71 -0.95
N VAL A 198 15.26 -7.89 -1.17
CA VAL A 198 16.01 -9.03 -1.70
C VAL A 198 15.46 -9.53 -3.04
N GLY A 199 14.63 -8.72 -3.71
CA GLY A 199 14.17 -8.93 -5.07
C GLY A 199 12.70 -9.26 -5.20
N LEU A 200 11.83 -8.57 -4.44
CA LEU A 200 10.36 -8.62 -4.53
C LEU A 200 9.81 -10.05 -4.29
N LEU A 201 10.42 -10.83 -3.37
CA LEU A 201 10.11 -12.26 -3.26
C LEU A 201 8.67 -12.52 -2.85
N GLY A 202 8.15 -11.72 -1.91
CA GLY A 202 6.77 -11.82 -1.44
C GLY A 202 5.76 -11.44 -2.50
N THR A 203 6.01 -10.35 -3.20
CA THR A 203 5.14 -9.84 -4.28
C THR A 203 5.11 -10.79 -5.46
N ARG A 204 6.27 -11.35 -5.86
CA ARG A 204 6.33 -12.39 -6.90
C ARG A 204 5.57 -13.66 -6.52
N TRP A 205 5.62 -14.04 -5.25
CA TRP A 205 4.81 -15.16 -4.74
C TRP A 205 3.33 -14.82 -4.71
N PHE A 206 2.96 -13.62 -4.26
CA PHE A 206 1.58 -13.15 -4.24
C PHE A 206 0.94 -13.17 -5.63
N ILE A 207 1.65 -12.68 -6.66
CA ILE A 207 1.18 -12.67 -8.05
C ILE A 207 0.90 -14.09 -8.56
N GLN A 208 1.72 -15.07 -8.16
CA GLN A 208 1.54 -16.48 -8.56
C GLN A 208 0.45 -17.20 -7.76
N HIS A 209 0.15 -16.73 -6.55
CA HIS A 209 -0.77 -17.37 -5.59
C HIS A 209 -1.70 -16.33 -4.94
N PRO A 210 -2.39 -15.48 -5.72
CA PRO A 210 -3.23 -14.44 -5.15
C PRO A 210 -4.49 -15.06 -4.50
N PRO A 211 -5.03 -14.45 -3.43
CA PRO A 211 -6.26 -14.95 -2.78
C PRO A 211 -7.54 -14.73 -3.62
N VAL A 212 -7.41 -14.00 -4.71
CA VAL A 212 -8.45 -13.71 -5.70
C VAL A 212 -7.89 -13.98 -7.09
N ALA A 213 -8.72 -14.09 -8.12
CA ALA A 213 -8.22 -14.19 -9.49
C ALA A 213 -7.34 -12.95 -9.81
N LEU A 214 -6.14 -13.14 -10.34
CA LEU A 214 -5.23 -12.02 -10.69
C LEU A 214 -5.91 -11.03 -11.65
N THR A 215 -6.75 -11.53 -12.56
CA THR A 215 -7.55 -10.73 -13.51
C THR A 215 -8.65 -9.90 -12.84
N ALA A 216 -8.98 -10.16 -11.57
CA ALA A 216 -9.90 -9.34 -10.81
C ALA A 216 -9.22 -8.09 -10.22
N ILE A 217 -7.88 -8.07 -10.13
CA ILE A 217 -7.13 -6.92 -9.63
C ILE A 217 -7.08 -5.88 -10.74
N VAL A 218 -7.81 -4.78 -10.54
CA VAL A 218 -7.98 -3.72 -11.56
C VAL A 218 -7.01 -2.56 -11.40
N SER A 219 -6.38 -2.43 -10.24
CA SER A 219 -5.32 -1.44 -9.97
C SER A 219 -4.51 -1.81 -8.74
N ASN A 220 -3.29 -1.31 -8.69
CA ASN A 220 -2.42 -1.36 -7.52
C ASN A 220 -1.93 0.04 -7.17
N LEU A 221 -1.99 0.37 -5.89
CA LEU A 221 -1.34 1.53 -5.29
C LEU A 221 -0.42 1.04 -4.17
N GLU A 222 0.85 0.99 -4.47
CA GLU A 222 1.89 0.77 -3.48
C GLU A 222 2.19 2.08 -2.75
N ILE A 223 2.62 1.99 -1.49
CA ILE A 223 3.01 3.15 -0.69
C ILE A 223 4.38 2.88 -0.10
N GLU A 224 5.35 3.74 -0.40
CA GLU A 224 6.73 3.56 0.00
C GLU A 224 7.37 4.90 0.36
N MET A 225 8.13 4.91 1.48
CA MET A 225 8.95 6.04 1.92
C MET A 225 8.19 7.37 1.94
N ILE A 226 7.23 7.48 2.85
CA ILE A 226 6.39 8.68 3.03
C ILE A 226 6.63 9.41 4.36
N GLY A 227 7.69 9.06 5.09
CA GLY A 227 7.99 9.63 6.40
C GLY A 227 8.61 11.01 6.36
N ARG A 228 9.09 11.49 5.21
CA ARG A 228 9.79 12.77 5.08
C ARG A 228 9.29 13.58 3.89
N PRO A 229 9.09 14.92 4.06
CA PRO A 229 8.59 15.76 2.97
C PRO A 229 9.63 15.94 1.85
N ASP A 230 9.16 15.89 0.61
CA ASP A 230 9.94 16.24 -0.58
C ASP A 230 9.55 17.63 -1.10
N SER A 231 10.52 18.54 -1.12
CA SER A 231 10.30 19.90 -1.64
C SER A 231 9.93 19.92 -3.13
N LEU A 232 10.40 18.93 -3.91
CA LEU A 232 10.06 18.81 -5.33
C LEU A 232 8.62 18.32 -5.55
N ALA A 233 8.07 17.59 -4.59
CA ALA A 233 6.66 17.17 -4.60
C ALA A 233 5.69 18.28 -4.17
N GLY A 234 6.19 19.34 -3.57
CA GLY A 234 5.39 20.42 -3.00
C GLY A 234 5.56 20.63 -1.49
N GLY A 235 6.46 19.87 -0.85
CA GLY A 235 6.77 19.95 0.58
C GLY A 235 5.80 19.19 1.47
N PRO A 236 5.63 19.62 2.75
CA PRO A 236 4.83 18.87 3.72
C PRO A 236 3.40 18.58 3.26
N GLY A 237 2.97 17.32 3.43
CA GLY A 237 1.63 16.85 3.07
C GLY A 237 1.43 16.54 1.58
N HIS A 238 2.49 16.63 0.76
CA HIS A 238 2.47 16.26 -0.64
C HIS A 238 3.25 14.97 -0.89
N ALA A 239 2.79 14.22 -1.89
CA ALA A 239 3.44 13.02 -2.38
C ALA A 239 3.61 13.09 -3.91
N TRP A 240 4.38 12.18 -4.46
CA TRP A 240 4.48 11.95 -5.89
C TRP A 240 4.11 10.50 -6.25
N LEU A 241 3.71 10.28 -7.48
CA LEU A 241 3.34 8.98 -8.02
C LEU A 241 4.36 8.57 -9.08
N THR A 242 4.93 7.38 -8.95
CA THR A 242 5.84 6.82 -9.97
C THR A 242 5.10 6.64 -11.29
N GLY A 243 5.77 6.89 -12.40
CA GLY A 243 5.13 6.68 -13.70
C GLY A 243 3.81 7.43 -13.89
N TYR A 244 3.67 8.61 -13.32
CA TYR A 244 2.43 9.42 -13.23
C TYR A 244 1.62 9.51 -14.54
N SER A 245 2.29 9.64 -15.68
CA SER A 245 1.68 9.75 -17.00
C SER A 245 1.51 8.41 -17.72
N ARG A 246 1.95 7.29 -17.13
CA ARG A 246 1.86 5.96 -17.76
C ARG A 246 0.43 5.42 -17.78
N SER A 247 -0.38 5.78 -16.80
CA SER A 247 -1.80 5.42 -16.75
C SER A 247 -2.68 6.63 -16.45
N THR A 248 -3.99 6.44 -16.47
CA THR A 248 -4.95 7.51 -16.11
C THR A 248 -4.99 7.78 -14.62
N MET A 249 -4.33 6.99 -13.76
CA MET A 249 -4.38 7.12 -12.30
C MET A 249 -3.93 8.51 -11.83
N GLY A 250 -2.77 8.99 -12.30
CA GLY A 250 -2.25 10.30 -11.93
C GLY A 250 -3.19 11.45 -12.32
N ALA A 251 -3.73 11.42 -13.55
CA ALA A 251 -4.69 12.43 -14.00
C ALA A 251 -6.00 12.38 -13.18
N THR A 252 -6.46 11.19 -12.78
CA THR A 252 -7.65 11.03 -11.94
C THR A 252 -7.42 11.63 -10.55
N PHE A 253 -6.27 11.43 -9.95
CA PHE A 253 -5.92 12.03 -8.65
C PHE A 253 -5.81 13.55 -8.74
N ALA A 254 -5.21 14.08 -9.83
CA ALA A 254 -5.15 15.52 -10.07
C ALA A 254 -6.53 16.14 -10.24
N ALA A 255 -7.42 15.51 -11.00
CA ALA A 255 -8.80 15.99 -11.21
C ALA A 255 -9.59 16.03 -9.88
N ALA A 256 -9.26 15.15 -8.94
CA ALA A 256 -9.84 15.14 -7.60
C ALA A 256 -9.14 16.12 -6.63
N GLY A 257 -8.13 16.86 -7.07
CA GLY A 257 -7.39 17.82 -6.25
C GLY A 257 -6.54 17.19 -5.17
N LEU A 258 -6.07 15.93 -5.34
CA LEU A 258 -5.19 15.30 -4.37
C LEU A 258 -3.79 15.91 -4.43
N PRO A 259 -3.09 16.05 -3.28
CA PRO A 259 -1.72 16.55 -3.23
C PRO A 259 -0.71 15.46 -3.66
N ILE A 260 -0.99 14.79 -4.78
CA ILE A 260 -0.17 13.71 -5.36
C ILE A 260 0.19 14.13 -6.79
N GLY A 261 1.44 14.52 -6.98
CA GLY A 261 1.96 14.99 -8.26
C GLY A 261 2.82 13.95 -8.98
N PRO A 262 3.43 14.32 -10.12
CA PRO A 262 4.39 13.47 -10.80
C PRO A 262 5.74 13.46 -10.06
N ASP A 263 6.44 12.32 -10.12
CA ASP A 263 7.86 12.25 -9.79
C ASP A 263 8.67 13.26 -10.62
N LYS A 264 9.53 14.02 -9.96
CA LYS A 264 10.39 15.07 -10.57
C LYS A 264 11.83 14.62 -10.80
N ARG A 265 12.11 13.32 -10.61
CA ARG A 265 13.44 12.72 -10.76
C ARG A 265 13.41 11.57 -11.76
N PRO A 266 13.15 11.84 -13.05
CA PRO A 266 13.01 10.80 -14.08
C PRO A 266 14.29 9.96 -14.26
N ASP A 267 15.44 10.51 -13.94
CA ASP A 267 16.76 9.85 -13.93
C ASP A 267 16.91 8.78 -12.86
N GLN A 268 16.06 8.80 -11.83
CA GLN A 268 16.08 7.80 -10.76
C GLN A 268 15.32 6.52 -11.08
N HIS A 269 14.49 6.52 -12.13
CA HIS A 269 13.72 5.38 -12.58
C HIS A 269 12.87 4.72 -11.47
N PHE A 270 12.30 5.53 -10.56
CA PHE A 270 11.57 5.03 -9.39
C PHE A 270 10.41 4.08 -9.74
N PHE A 271 9.77 4.25 -10.91
CA PHE A 271 8.72 3.34 -11.35
C PHE A 271 9.15 1.86 -11.42
N GLU A 272 10.44 1.60 -11.57
CA GLU A 272 11.01 0.26 -11.76
C GLU A 272 11.70 -0.29 -10.51
N ARG A 273 11.55 0.37 -9.35
CA ARG A 273 12.40 0.11 -8.18
C ARG A 273 11.68 -0.51 -6.99
N SER A 274 10.35 -0.68 -7.03
CA SER A 274 9.61 -1.28 -5.94
C SER A 274 8.57 -2.30 -6.41
N ASP A 275 7.70 -2.78 -5.52
CA ASP A 275 6.76 -3.88 -5.76
C ASP A 275 5.75 -3.60 -6.88
N ASN A 276 5.41 -2.33 -7.13
CA ASN A 276 4.50 -1.92 -8.20
C ASN A 276 4.89 -2.46 -9.58
N ILE A 277 6.20 -2.57 -9.86
CA ILE A 277 6.67 -3.01 -11.18
C ILE A 277 6.24 -4.44 -11.50
N ALA A 278 6.22 -5.32 -10.48
CA ALA A 278 5.82 -6.70 -10.66
C ALA A 278 4.35 -6.82 -11.09
N TYR A 279 3.46 -6.00 -10.56
CA TYR A 279 2.05 -5.92 -10.98
C TYR A 279 1.90 -5.25 -12.35
N ALA A 280 2.66 -4.19 -12.60
CA ALA A 280 2.64 -3.47 -13.87
C ALA A 280 3.06 -4.36 -15.05
N GLU A 281 4.05 -5.22 -14.87
CA GLU A 281 4.49 -6.23 -15.85
C GLU A 281 3.39 -7.26 -16.16
N MET A 282 2.48 -7.52 -15.22
CA MET A 282 1.28 -8.36 -15.42
C MET A 282 0.12 -7.62 -16.10
N GLY A 283 0.30 -6.35 -16.45
CA GLY A 283 -0.71 -5.53 -17.13
C GLY A 283 -1.63 -4.75 -16.21
N ILE A 284 -1.49 -4.87 -14.90
CA ILE A 284 -2.28 -4.14 -13.91
C ILE A 284 -1.74 -2.70 -13.82
N PRO A 285 -2.58 -1.64 -13.98
CA PRO A 285 -2.16 -0.28 -13.68
C PRO A 285 -1.69 -0.17 -12.22
N ALA A 286 -0.36 -0.07 -12.04
CA ALA A 286 0.31 -0.16 -10.76
C ALA A 286 1.35 0.97 -10.62
N HIS A 287 1.32 1.66 -9.50
CA HIS A 287 2.17 2.81 -9.22
C HIS A 287 2.48 2.89 -7.73
N THR A 288 3.66 3.42 -7.40
CA THR A 288 4.06 3.72 -6.02
C THR A 288 3.77 5.18 -5.70
N MET A 289 3.09 5.43 -4.59
CA MET A 289 2.96 6.75 -3.97
C MET A 289 4.07 6.93 -2.93
N SER A 290 4.89 7.95 -3.08
CA SER A 290 6.02 8.21 -2.21
C SER A 290 6.22 9.70 -1.95
N SER A 291 7.02 10.03 -0.96
CA SER A 291 7.59 11.38 -0.75
C SER A 291 9.11 11.33 -0.53
N TYR A 292 9.76 10.26 -0.95
CA TYR A 292 11.19 10.08 -0.81
C TYR A 292 11.98 11.24 -1.44
N ASN A 293 12.71 11.94 -0.63
CA ASN A 293 13.41 13.17 -0.99
C ASN A 293 14.92 12.97 -1.25
N MET A 294 15.37 11.74 -1.45
CA MET A 294 16.78 11.34 -1.64
C MET A 294 17.64 11.63 -0.40
N HIS A 295 17.09 11.50 0.80
CA HIS A 295 17.86 11.71 2.03
C HIS A 295 19.02 10.71 2.17
N THR A 296 20.05 11.11 2.88
CA THR A 296 21.30 10.34 3.01
C THR A 296 21.23 9.17 4.00
N ASP A 297 20.09 8.99 4.68
CA ASP A 297 19.88 7.91 5.65
C ASP A 297 19.39 6.61 5.01
N TYR A 298 19.00 6.65 3.72
CA TYR A 298 18.55 5.49 2.95
C TYR A 298 19.55 4.33 3.08
N HIS A 299 19.04 3.15 3.47
CA HIS A 299 19.80 1.92 3.72
C HIS A 299 20.92 2.09 4.77
N LYS A 300 20.66 2.90 5.79
CA LYS A 300 21.58 3.09 6.94
C LYS A 300 20.85 2.94 8.26
N PRO A 301 21.59 2.61 9.37
CA PRO A 301 20.99 2.60 10.70
C PRO A 301 20.39 3.94 11.11
N SER A 302 20.83 5.05 10.48
CA SER A 302 20.31 6.39 10.76
C SER A 302 18.93 6.68 10.16
N ASP A 303 18.32 5.73 9.44
CA ASP A 303 16.90 5.80 9.05
C ASP A 303 16.01 5.41 10.24
N GLU A 304 15.85 6.38 11.12
CA GLU A 304 15.27 6.24 12.45
C GLU A 304 13.94 6.98 12.62
N LEU A 305 13.13 6.51 13.58
CA LEU A 305 11.87 7.14 13.94
C LEU A 305 12.00 8.64 14.25
N SER A 306 13.14 9.06 14.81
CA SER A 306 13.45 10.46 15.13
C SER A 306 13.56 11.37 13.90
N ARG A 307 13.67 10.79 12.70
CA ARG A 307 13.76 11.50 11.42
C ARG A 307 12.41 11.67 10.72
N VAL A 308 11.37 11.04 11.21
CA VAL A 308 10.04 11.06 10.59
C VAL A 308 9.30 12.35 10.94
N ASP A 309 8.76 13.01 9.93
CA ASP A 309 7.82 14.13 10.06
C ASP A 309 6.38 13.57 10.10
N PHE A 310 5.86 13.39 11.31
CA PHE A 310 4.55 12.76 11.51
C PHE A 310 3.39 13.61 11.01
N GLU A 311 3.49 14.94 11.03
CA GLU A 311 2.46 15.81 10.49
C GLU A 311 2.39 15.64 8.96
N HIS A 312 3.53 15.65 8.29
CA HIS A 312 3.63 15.37 6.86
C HIS A 312 3.07 13.99 6.54
N MET A 313 3.58 12.95 7.21
CA MET A 313 3.19 11.55 6.98
C MET A 313 1.68 11.35 7.16
N THR A 314 1.09 11.90 8.24
CA THR A 314 -0.35 11.83 8.49
C THR A 314 -1.16 12.45 7.35
N ARG A 315 -0.74 13.59 6.82
CA ARG A 315 -1.39 14.26 5.68
C ARG A 315 -1.26 13.44 4.39
N VAL A 316 -0.11 12.81 4.16
CA VAL A 316 0.11 11.92 3.00
C VAL A 316 -0.77 10.68 3.12
N ILE A 317 -0.86 10.05 4.31
CA ILE A 317 -1.78 8.92 4.54
C ILE A 317 -3.24 9.35 4.30
N GLN A 318 -3.64 10.53 4.75
CA GLN A 318 -5.00 11.05 4.48
C GLN A 318 -5.27 11.27 2.99
N ALA A 319 -4.26 11.68 2.22
CA ALA A 319 -4.34 11.72 0.75
C ALA A 319 -4.45 10.32 0.16
N GLY A 320 -3.71 9.33 0.70
CA GLY A 320 -3.79 7.92 0.35
C GLY A 320 -5.19 7.32 0.58
N VAL A 321 -5.84 7.65 1.71
CA VAL A 321 -7.25 7.25 1.95
C VAL A 321 -8.16 7.72 0.81
N LYS A 322 -8.03 8.99 0.40
CA LYS A 322 -8.82 9.55 -0.70
C LYS A 322 -8.47 8.90 -2.05
N ALA A 323 -7.18 8.64 -2.30
CA ALA A 323 -6.72 7.97 -3.51
C ALA A 323 -7.31 6.55 -3.63
N VAL A 324 -7.21 5.76 -2.56
CA VAL A 324 -7.78 4.40 -2.51
C VAL A 324 -9.30 4.43 -2.66
N ARG A 325 -9.97 5.40 -2.04
CA ARG A 325 -11.42 5.59 -2.19
C ARG A 325 -11.82 5.90 -3.64
N ILE A 326 -11.05 6.73 -4.34
CA ILE A 326 -11.25 7.02 -5.77
C ILE A 326 -11.09 5.75 -6.60
N LEU A 327 -10.08 4.93 -6.34
CA LEU A 327 -9.86 3.67 -7.05
C LEU A 327 -10.98 2.66 -6.75
N ALA A 328 -11.45 2.60 -5.50
CA ALA A 328 -12.49 1.65 -5.09
C ALA A 328 -13.88 2.04 -5.60
N ASP A 329 -14.20 3.33 -5.71
CA ASP A 329 -15.56 3.80 -5.98
C ASP A 329 -15.71 4.46 -7.36
N GLY A 330 -14.58 4.88 -7.97
CA GLY A 330 -14.52 5.62 -9.22
C GLY A 330 -14.23 4.76 -10.47
N PRO A 331 -13.78 5.38 -11.56
CA PRO A 331 -13.40 4.66 -12.77
C PRO A 331 -12.13 3.83 -12.55
N VAL A 332 -12.07 2.67 -13.21
CA VAL A 332 -10.85 1.83 -13.25
C VAL A 332 -9.76 2.56 -14.02
N PRO A 333 -8.55 2.72 -13.45
CA PRO A 333 -7.44 3.26 -14.22
C PRO A 333 -7.04 2.30 -15.35
N HIS A 334 -6.55 2.87 -16.44
CA HIS A 334 -6.03 2.11 -17.58
C HIS A 334 -4.71 2.69 -18.06
N TRP A 335 -3.90 1.85 -18.69
CA TRP A 335 -2.63 2.30 -19.27
C TRP A 335 -2.88 3.28 -20.43
N ASN A 336 -2.12 4.35 -20.45
CA ASN A 336 -2.04 5.22 -21.60
C ASN A 336 -1.24 4.53 -22.75
N PRO A 337 -1.39 4.92 -23.99
CA PRO A 337 -0.59 4.36 -25.10
C PRO A 337 0.91 4.37 -24.78
N GLY A 338 1.54 3.20 -24.79
CA GLY A 338 2.95 3.02 -24.44
C GLY A 338 3.29 3.12 -22.96
N GLY A 339 2.29 3.22 -22.08
CA GLY A 339 2.51 3.37 -20.62
C GLY A 339 2.80 2.05 -19.89
N GLN A 340 2.21 0.94 -20.34
CA GLN A 340 2.46 -0.39 -19.76
C GLN A 340 3.92 -0.81 -20.01
N PRO A 341 4.65 -1.27 -18.98
CA PRO A 341 5.99 -1.83 -19.17
C PRO A 341 5.91 -3.17 -19.91
N ALA A 342 6.99 -3.53 -20.62
CA ALA A 342 7.12 -4.87 -21.17
C ALA A 342 7.33 -5.88 -20.02
N PRO A 343 6.78 -7.11 -20.09
CA PRO A 343 7.12 -8.19 -19.18
C PRO A 343 8.63 -8.48 -19.21
N ARG A 344 9.24 -8.69 -18.02
CA ARG A 344 10.65 -9.05 -17.88
C ARG A 344 10.84 -10.54 -17.68
#